data_7eca6dc2592ebdcf35e2f65a89e007ed
#
_entry.id   7eca6dc2592ebdcf35e2f65a89e007ed
#
_cell.length_a   1.000
_cell.length_b   1.000
_cell.length_c   1.000
_cell.angle_alpha   90.00
_cell.angle_beta   90.00
_cell.angle_gamma   90.00
#
_symmetry.space_group_name_H-M   'P 1'
#
loop_
_entity.id
_entity.type
_entity.pdbx_description
1 polymer ?
#
loop_
_entity_poly.entity_id
_entity_poly.type
_entity_poly.pdbx_seq_one_letter_code
_entity_poly.pdbx_strand_id
1 'polypeptide(L)'
;MANDFRRPLSAVERVITTDDGTQLSTVSMGSGTPVVLAHGFALDMHGWNVIAEDLVRRGFRVIAFDQRGHGRSDIGSQGVGSRQMVDDYLAVLRAYDVTGGILVGHSMGGFLAIRALVEQPTAMARHLRGCVLMATFAGDVNRKNIQNRIQIPMIQSGLMGRMIRNDATAAFFAKSVMGDEKFPEMMEAFIEIFRKTDLQPLVPILTAFVKEDRYSQLGNITLPCRIVVGEKDKTTPPFHTDWLHEGIKGSTLRRIPRRGHMLNWEAPEILVDEIVALA
;
A
#
# COMPACT_ATOMS: atom_id res chain seq x y z
N MET A 1 0.42 -5.18 -25.14
CA MET A 1 0.99 -6.38 -24.52
C MET A 1 0.19 -6.65 -23.27
N ALA A 2 -0.23 -7.90 -23.03
CA ALA A 2 -0.90 -8.24 -21.79
C ALA A 2 0.05 -7.97 -20.62
N ASN A 3 -0.43 -7.28 -19.57
CA ASN A 3 0.37 -7.01 -18.38
C ASN A 3 0.62 -8.34 -17.65
N ASP A 4 1.87 -8.70 -17.43
CA ASP A 4 2.23 -9.82 -16.58
C ASP A 4 2.33 -9.35 -15.13
N PHE A 5 1.23 -9.47 -14.39
CA PHE A 5 1.13 -9.01 -12.99
C PHE A 5 2.01 -9.81 -12.02
N ARG A 6 2.59 -10.94 -12.47
CA ARG A 6 3.49 -11.80 -11.66
C ARG A 6 4.96 -11.53 -11.92
N ARG A 7 5.27 -10.76 -12.96
CA ARG A 7 6.66 -10.48 -13.32
C ARG A 7 7.36 -9.68 -12.22
N PRO A 8 8.53 -10.15 -11.73
CA PRO A 8 9.32 -9.38 -10.79
C PRO A 8 9.76 -8.04 -11.39
N LEU A 9 9.93 -7.03 -10.52
CA LEU A 9 10.57 -5.78 -10.91
C LEU A 9 12.01 -6.06 -11.37
N SER A 10 12.34 -5.63 -12.59
CA SER A 10 13.72 -5.70 -13.11
C SER A 10 14.49 -4.47 -12.64
N ALA A 11 15.09 -4.57 -11.46
CA ALA A 11 15.66 -3.44 -10.75
C ALA A 11 16.90 -3.85 -9.94
N VAL A 12 17.67 -2.86 -9.50
CA VAL A 12 18.78 -3.09 -8.57
C VAL A 12 18.21 -3.40 -7.19
N GLU A 13 18.45 -4.62 -6.72
CA GLU A 13 18.05 -5.07 -5.39
C GLU A 13 19.02 -4.57 -4.33
N ARG A 14 18.48 -4.21 -3.18
CA ARG A 14 19.25 -3.82 -2.00
C ARG A 14 18.49 -4.26 -0.73
N VAL A 15 19.24 -4.73 0.25
CA VAL A 15 18.71 -4.91 1.61
C VAL A 15 19.14 -3.71 2.44
N ILE A 16 18.21 -3.10 3.14
CA ILE A 16 18.49 -2.05 4.13
C ILE A 16 18.20 -2.59 5.53
N THR A 17 19.05 -2.25 6.49
CA THR A 17 18.85 -2.62 7.90
C THR A 17 18.31 -1.42 8.66
N THR A 18 17.19 -1.60 9.35
CA THR A 18 16.58 -0.57 10.19
C THR A 18 17.22 -0.52 11.58
N ASP A 19 16.85 0.48 12.38
CA ASP A 19 17.43 0.69 13.71
C ASP A 19 17.16 -0.48 14.69
N ASP A 20 16.08 -1.24 14.49
CA ASP A 20 15.75 -2.44 15.29
C ASP A 20 16.30 -3.75 14.70
N GLY A 21 17.11 -3.65 13.64
CA GLY A 21 17.75 -4.79 12.98
C GLY A 21 16.89 -5.46 11.90
N THR A 22 15.68 -4.96 11.60
CA THR A 22 14.86 -5.49 10.50
C THR A 22 15.58 -5.31 9.18
N GLN A 23 15.66 -6.36 8.38
CA GLN A 23 16.21 -6.31 7.02
C GLN A 23 15.05 -6.16 6.02
N LEU A 24 14.99 -5.00 5.39
CA LEU A 24 13.99 -4.70 4.37
C LEU A 24 14.55 -4.95 2.98
N SER A 25 13.88 -5.80 2.23
CA SER A 25 14.17 -6.04 0.82
C SER A 25 13.61 -4.88 0.00
N THR A 26 14.47 -4.29 -0.82
CA THR A 26 14.12 -3.09 -1.59
C THR A 26 14.66 -3.19 -3.01
N VAL A 27 14.04 -2.47 -3.94
CA VAL A 27 14.52 -2.29 -5.32
C VAL A 27 14.52 -0.82 -5.70
N SER A 28 15.45 -0.44 -6.60
CA SER A 28 15.42 0.88 -7.21
C SER A 28 15.66 0.77 -8.71
N MET A 29 14.92 1.53 -9.51
CA MET A 29 15.00 1.56 -10.95
C MET A 29 14.74 2.96 -11.51
N GLY A 30 15.33 3.28 -12.67
CA GLY A 30 15.20 4.59 -13.30
C GLY A 30 16.02 5.68 -12.61
N SER A 31 15.76 6.92 -13.01
CA SER A 31 16.40 8.14 -12.51
C SER A 31 15.43 9.31 -12.52
N GLY A 32 15.76 10.40 -11.83
CA GLY A 32 14.89 11.59 -11.72
C GLY A 32 14.15 11.69 -10.39
N THR A 33 12.96 12.31 -10.39
CA THR A 33 12.18 12.49 -9.16
C THR A 33 11.86 11.15 -8.49
N PRO A 34 12.21 10.96 -7.21
CA PRO A 34 11.96 9.69 -6.52
C PRO A 34 10.46 9.46 -6.28
N VAL A 35 10.00 8.23 -6.57
CA VAL A 35 8.68 7.74 -6.22
C VAL A 35 8.84 6.50 -5.34
N VAL A 36 8.38 6.56 -4.10
CA VAL A 36 8.48 5.47 -3.12
C VAL A 36 7.13 4.77 -3.04
N LEU A 37 7.13 3.45 -3.30
CA LEU A 37 5.93 2.64 -3.42
C LEU A 37 5.77 1.69 -2.22
N ALA A 38 4.71 1.90 -1.43
CA ALA A 38 4.37 1.11 -0.24
C ALA A 38 3.09 0.29 -0.48
N HIS A 39 3.24 -1.04 -0.52
CA HIS A 39 2.17 -1.98 -0.87
C HIS A 39 1.13 -2.21 0.24
N GLY A 40 0.03 -2.91 -0.08
CA GLY A 40 -1.02 -3.30 0.85
C GLY A 40 -0.69 -4.53 1.69
N PHE A 41 -1.57 -4.85 2.65
CA PHE A 41 -1.48 -6.04 3.50
C PHE A 41 -1.43 -7.33 2.67
N ALA A 42 -0.54 -8.26 3.06
CA ALA A 42 -0.31 -9.54 2.40
C ALA A 42 0.05 -9.45 0.89
N LEU A 43 0.54 -8.30 0.46
CA LEU A 43 1.14 -8.09 -0.87
C LEU A 43 2.67 -7.99 -0.75
N ASP A 44 3.34 -7.76 -1.87
CA ASP A 44 4.77 -7.50 -1.95
C ASP A 44 5.08 -6.35 -2.92
N MET A 45 6.34 -5.96 -3.01
CA MET A 45 6.79 -4.86 -3.87
C MET A 45 6.60 -5.14 -5.36
N HIS A 46 6.53 -6.41 -5.78
CA HIS A 46 6.37 -6.77 -7.20
C HIS A 46 4.97 -6.46 -7.73
N GLY A 47 3.97 -6.32 -6.83
CA GLY A 47 2.64 -5.85 -7.20
C GLY A 47 2.61 -4.46 -7.85
N TRP A 48 3.72 -3.73 -7.81
CA TRP A 48 3.89 -2.42 -8.44
C TRP A 48 4.46 -2.46 -9.87
N ASN A 49 4.77 -3.64 -10.42
CA ASN A 49 5.51 -3.81 -11.66
C ASN A 49 4.93 -3.00 -12.84
N VAL A 50 3.61 -3.00 -13.01
CA VAL A 50 2.94 -2.32 -14.11
C VAL A 50 3.18 -0.81 -14.07
N ILE A 51 2.97 -0.17 -12.91
CA ILE A 51 3.13 1.28 -12.78
C ILE A 51 4.60 1.69 -12.67
N ALA A 52 5.45 0.85 -12.08
CA ALA A 52 6.87 1.15 -11.93
C ALA A 52 7.57 1.33 -13.29
N GLU A 53 7.27 0.44 -14.25
CA GLU A 53 7.84 0.54 -15.59
C GLU A 53 7.35 1.78 -16.34
N ASP A 54 6.08 2.17 -16.16
CA ASP A 54 5.56 3.39 -16.78
C ASP A 54 6.19 4.66 -16.17
N LEU A 55 6.32 4.69 -14.85
CA LEU A 55 7.01 5.78 -14.17
C LEU A 55 8.47 5.94 -14.62
N VAL A 56 9.19 4.82 -14.77
CA VAL A 56 10.58 4.86 -15.29
C VAL A 56 10.62 5.40 -16.72
N ARG A 57 9.72 4.98 -17.60
CA ARG A 57 9.62 5.55 -18.95
C ARG A 57 9.33 7.05 -18.95
N ARG A 58 8.63 7.55 -17.95
CA ARG A 58 8.31 8.99 -17.77
C ARG A 58 9.43 9.76 -17.03
N GLY A 59 10.57 9.13 -16.77
CA GLY A 59 11.75 9.78 -16.17
C GLY A 59 11.71 9.91 -14.64
N PHE A 60 11.04 8.99 -13.95
CA PHE A 60 11.04 8.89 -12.49
C PHE A 60 12.03 7.83 -12.02
N ARG A 61 12.57 8.05 -10.81
CA ARG A 61 13.28 7.02 -10.05
C ARG A 61 12.27 6.31 -9.14
N VAL A 62 11.98 5.06 -9.43
CA VAL A 62 11.09 4.24 -8.60
C VAL A 62 11.89 3.53 -7.52
N ILE A 63 11.38 3.55 -6.29
CA ILE A 63 11.88 2.81 -5.13
C ILE A 63 10.68 2.02 -4.60
N ALA A 64 10.77 0.70 -4.59
CA ALA A 64 9.77 -0.16 -3.99
C ALA A 64 10.44 -1.05 -2.92
N PHE A 65 9.67 -1.42 -1.90
CA PHE A 65 10.18 -2.25 -0.82
C PHE A 65 9.10 -3.19 -0.29
N ASP A 66 9.54 -4.36 0.14
CA ASP A 66 8.70 -5.24 0.93
C ASP A 66 8.62 -4.68 2.36
N GLN A 67 7.41 -4.39 2.83
CA GLN A 67 7.23 -3.94 4.21
C GLN A 67 7.56 -5.09 5.18
N ARG A 68 8.01 -4.78 6.40
CA ARG A 68 8.41 -5.83 7.37
C ARG A 68 7.39 -6.94 7.49
N GLY A 69 7.86 -8.18 7.49
CA GLY A 69 7.04 -9.38 7.52
C GLY A 69 6.34 -9.73 6.22
N HIS A 70 6.60 -9.00 5.13
CA HIS A 70 6.05 -9.27 3.80
C HIS A 70 7.18 -9.58 2.80
N GLY A 71 6.84 -10.28 1.73
CA GLY A 71 7.76 -10.61 0.65
C GLY A 71 9.04 -11.27 1.15
N ARG A 72 10.19 -10.59 0.96
CA ARG A 72 11.51 -11.04 1.41
C ARG A 72 12.05 -10.25 2.60
N SER A 73 11.29 -9.31 3.14
CA SER A 73 11.65 -8.58 4.36
C SER A 73 11.38 -9.42 5.59
N ASP A 74 12.30 -9.34 6.54
CA ASP A 74 12.13 -10.05 7.82
C ASP A 74 11.35 -9.22 8.85
N ILE A 75 11.36 -9.70 10.08
CA ILE A 75 10.77 -9.06 11.25
C ILE A 75 11.88 -8.90 12.28
N GLY A 76 12.24 -7.66 12.56
CA GLY A 76 13.27 -7.36 13.56
C GLY A 76 12.80 -7.59 15.01
N SER A 77 13.64 -7.20 15.95
CA SER A 77 13.45 -7.48 17.38
C SER A 77 12.20 -6.86 18.00
N GLN A 78 11.67 -5.79 17.39
CA GLN A 78 10.48 -5.10 17.88
C GLN A 78 9.16 -5.62 17.30
N GLY A 79 9.22 -6.66 16.44
CA GLY A 79 8.03 -7.26 15.85
C GLY A 79 7.34 -6.40 14.79
N VAL A 80 6.06 -6.71 14.51
CA VAL A 80 5.23 -6.01 13.52
C VAL A 80 4.20 -5.16 14.24
N GLY A 81 4.28 -3.84 14.03
CA GLY A 81 3.30 -2.87 14.51
C GLY A 81 3.32 -1.62 13.65
N SER A 82 2.25 -0.86 13.69
CA SER A 82 2.12 0.34 12.85
C SER A 82 3.20 1.39 13.12
N ARG A 83 3.71 1.48 14.36
CA ARG A 83 4.80 2.39 14.71
C ARG A 83 6.12 1.96 14.06
N GLN A 84 6.51 0.71 14.26
CA GLN A 84 7.74 0.16 13.68
C GLN A 84 7.73 0.27 12.17
N MET A 85 6.59 -0.01 11.52
CA MET A 85 6.46 0.10 10.08
C MET A 85 6.53 1.55 9.57
N VAL A 86 6.15 2.55 10.38
CA VAL A 86 6.39 3.98 10.06
C VAL A 86 7.88 4.32 10.14
N ASP A 87 8.60 3.80 11.13
CA ASP A 87 10.05 3.99 11.24
C ASP A 87 10.79 3.36 10.05
N ASP A 88 10.28 2.25 9.50
CA ASP A 88 10.78 1.66 8.25
C ASP A 88 10.67 2.61 7.06
N TYR A 89 9.58 3.37 6.95
CA TYR A 89 9.43 4.35 5.87
C TYR A 89 10.54 5.38 5.90
N LEU A 90 10.85 5.92 7.08
CA LEU A 90 11.96 6.86 7.23
C LEU A 90 13.32 6.20 6.96
N ALA A 91 13.49 4.92 7.33
CA ALA A 91 14.69 4.17 7.00
C ALA A 91 14.88 4.04 5.49
N VAL A 92 13.81 3.70 4.75
CA VAL A 92 13.84 3.66 3.28
C VAL A 92 14.15 5.02 2.68
N LEU A 93 13.46 6.08 3.12
CA LEU A 93 13.66 7.44 2.62
C LEU A 93 15.10 7.91 2.81
N ARG A 94 15.70 7.63 3.99
CA ARG A 94 17.11 7.94 4.30
C ARG A 94 18.08 7.09 3.47
N ALA A 95 17.88 5.78 3.40
CA ALA A 95 18.79 4.85 2.72
C ALA A 95 18.92 5.11 1.21
N TYR A 96 17.90 5.74 0.62
CA TYR A 96 17.88 6.11 -0.80
C TYR A 96 18.10 7.61 -1.05
N ASP A 97 18.45 8.39 -0.01
CA ASP A 97 18.67 9.83 -0.09
C ASP A 97 17.51 10.54 -0.79
N VAL A 98 16.26 10.15 -0.44
CA VAL A 98 15.07 10.71 -1.08
C VAL A 98 14.94 12.18 -0.72
N THR A 99 14.91 13.04 -1.74
CA THR A 99 14.70 14.49 -1.62
C THR A 99 13.66 14.92 -2.64
N GLY A 100 12.61 15.61 -2.17
CA GLY A 100 11.49 16.03 -3.01
C GLY A 100 10.77 14.85 -3.67
N GLY A 101 10.72 13.69 -3.01
CA GLY A 101 10.09 12.48 -3.51
C GLY A 101 8.57 12.49 -3.36
N ILE A 102 7.92 11.50 -3.97
CA ILE A 102 6.49 11.25 -3.88
C ILE A 102 6.30 9.89 -3.20
N LEU A 103 5.52 9.84 -2.13
CA LEU A 103 5.15 8.58 -1.45
C LEU A 103 3.80 8.09 -1.97
N VAL A 104 3.75 6.86 -2.45
CA VAL A 104 2.51 6.19 -2.89
C VAL A 104 2.18 5.07 -1.92
N GLY A 105 1.08 5.18 -1.22
CA GLY A 105 0.63 4.16 -0.26
C GLY A 105 -0.68 3.51 -0.67
N HIS A 106 -0.65 2.19 -0.86
CA HIS A 106 -1.83 1.38 -1.12
C HIS A 106 -2.36 0.72 0.15
N SER A 107 -3.64 0.89 0.46
CA SER A 107 -4.31 0.18 1.56
C SER A 107 -3.53 0.33 2.89
N MET A 108 -2.96 -0.75 3.45
CA MET A 108 -2.04 -0.72 4.59
C MET A 108 -0.92 0.31 4.39
N GLY A 109 -0.31 0.35 3.20
CA GLY A 109 0.75 1.31 2.89
C GLY A 109 0.29 2.76 3.00
N GLY A 110 -0.96 3.03 2.61
CA GLY A 110 -1.58 4.35 2.79
C GLY A 110 -1.93 4.67 4.24
N PHE A 111 -2.43 3.69 5.02
CA PHE A 111 -2.69 3.82 6.45
C PHE A 111 -1.40 4.18 7.22
N LEU A 112 -0.29 3.53 6.89
CA LEU A 112 1.02 3.81 7.50
C LEU A 112 1.59 5.15 7.02
N ALA A 113 1.41 5.50 5.74
CA ALA A 113 1.80 6.81 5.21
C ALA A 113 1.07 7.94 5.94
N ILE A 114 -0.25 7.81 6.15
CA ILE A 114 -1.04 8.78 6.92
C ILE A 114 -0.50 8.90 8.34
N ARG A 115 -0.21 7.78 9.00
CA ARG A 115 0.40 7.78 10.34
C ARG A 115 1.71 8.55 10.35
N ALA A 116 2.62 8.26 9.41
CA ALA A 116 3.90 8.95 9.30
C ALA A 116 3.74 10.46 9.08
N LEU A 117 2.82 10.86 8.18
CA LEU A 117 2.55 12.26 7.86
C LEU A 117 1.94 13.04 9.04
N VAL A 118 1.14 12.38 9.87
CA VAL A 118 0.50 12.98 11.06
C VAL A 118 1.48 13.05 12.23
N GLU A 119 2.19 11.95 12.53
CA GLU A 119 3.03 11.84 13.73
C GLU A 119 4.44 12.41 13.54
N GLN A 120 4.94 12.41 12.28
CA GLN A 120 6.31 12.85 11.94
C GLN A 120 6.34 13.86 10.77
N PRO A 121 5.49 14.91 10.76
CA PRO A 121 5.29 15.77 9.59
C PRO A 121 6.59 16.44 9.13
N THR A 122 7.41 16.91 10.06
CA THR A 122 8.69 17.56 9.74
C THR A 122 9.70 16.60 9.12
N ALA A 123 9.78 15.36 9.64
CA ALA A 123 10.68 14.34 9.08
C ALA A 123 10.24 13.95 7.66
N MET A 124 8.95 13.72 7.45
CA MET A 124 8.42 13.38 6.13
C MET A 124 8.60 14.50 5.11
N ALA A 125 8.37 15.77 5.51
CA ALA A 125 8.51 16.93 4.63
C ALA A 125 9.96 17.20 4.19
N ARG A 126 10.97 16.70 4.91
CA ARG A 126 12.38 16.79 4.47
C ARG A 126 12.66 15.91 3.26
N HIS A 127 11.91 14.84 3.09
CA HIS A 127 12.11 13.85 2.04
C HIS A 127 11.08 13.98 0.91
N LEU A 128 9.85 14.36 1.23
CA LEU A 128 8.72 14.30 0.33
C LEU A 128 8.20 15.68 -0.08
N ARG A 129 7.73 15.78 -1.33
CA ARG A 129 6.96 16.92 -1.84
C ARG A 129 5.46 16.67 -1.87
N GLY A 130 5.04 15.41 -1.80
CA GLY A 130 3.63 15.03 -1.83
C GLY A 130 3.41 13.54 -1.64
N CYS A 131 2.15 13.13 -1.58
CA CYS A 131 1.79 11.72 -1.48
C CYS A 131 0.55 11.37 -2.30
N VAL A 132 0.46 10.10 -2.70
CA VAL A 132 -0.74 9.49 -3.27
C VAL A 132 -1.26 8.44 -2.29
N LEU A 133 -2.48 8.61 -1.84
CA LEU A 133 -3.18 7.72 -0.91
C LEU A 133 -4.21 6.91 -1.69
N MET A 134 -3.90 5.65 -1.97
CA MET A 134 -4.68 4.80 -2.85
C MET A 134 -5.45 3.74 -2.07
N ALA A 135 -6.79 3.70 -2.23
CA ALA A 135 -7.66 2.66 -1.66
C ALA A 135 -7.32 2.40 -0.18
N THR A 136 -7.37 3.44 0.66
CA THR A 136 -6.87 3.42 2.04
C THR A 136 -7.81 4.12 3.03
N PHE A 137 -7.39 4.17 4.30
CA PHE A 137 -8.19 4.61 5.44
C PHE A 137 -7.26 5.20 6.52
N ALA A 138 -7.83 5.94 7.49
CA ALA A 138 -7.06 6.50 8.60
C ALA A 138 -7.51 5.99 9.99
N GLY A 139 -8.45 5.04 10.04
CA GLY A 139 -8.98 4.53 11.31
C GLY A 139 -9.86 3.31 11.08
N ASP A 140 -10.57 2.86 12.08
CA ASP A 140 -11.35 1.62 12.14
C ASP A 140 -11.88 1.12 10.77
N VAL A 141 -11.13 0.21 10.16
CA VAL A 141 -11.44 -0.37 8.85
C VAL A 141 -12.72 -1.24 8.86
N ASN A 142 -13.18 -1.63 10.05
CA ASN A 142 -14.44 -2.36 10.24
C ASN A 142 -15.68 -1.45 10.24
N ARG A 143 -15.49 -0.12 10.30
CA ARG A 143 -16.59 0.83 10.34
C ARG A 143 -17.42 0.71 9.07
N LYS A 144 -18.73 0.44 9.25
CA LYS A 144 -19.69 0.21 8.15
C LYS A 144 -19.25 -0.87 7.13
N ASN A 145 -18.37 -1.80 7.51
CA ASN A 145 -17.83 -2.83 6.64
C ASN A 145 -18.01 -4.24 7.22
N ILE A 146 -19.06 -4.93 6.79
CA ILE A 146 -19.38 -6.29 7.24
C ILE A 146 -18.31 -7.27 6.73
N GLN A 147 -17.76 -7.07 5.53
CA GLN A 147 -16.72 -7.93 4.95
C GLN A 147 -15.49 -7.97 5.87
N ASN A 148 -14.98 -6.83 6.30
CA ASN A 148 -13.81 -6.77 7.17
C ASN A 148 -14.09 -7.33 8.57
N ARG A 149 -15.29 -7.10 9.12
CA ARG A 149 -15.72 -7.68 10.41
C ARG A 149 -15.68 -9.21 10.42
N ILE A 150 -15.80 -9.85 9.26
CA ILE A 150 -15.69 -11.30 9.09
C ILE A 150 -14.26 -11.69 8.75
N GLN A 151 -13.64 -11.05 7.78
CA GLN A 151 -12.33 -11.45 7.25
C GLN A 151 -11.19 -11.23 8.25
N ILE A 152 -11.18 -10.11 8.98
CA ILE A 152 -10.10 -9.82 9.93
C ILE A 152 -10.00 -10.89 11.03
N PRO A 153 -11.08 -11.28 11.75
CA PRO A 153 -11.01 -12.39 12.70
C PRO A 153 -10.61 -13.74 12.06
N MET A 154 -11.01 -13.99 10.82
CA MET A 154 -10.60 -15.20 10.11
C MET A 154 -9.09 -15.21 9.82
N ILE A 155 -8.50 -14.05 9.49
CA ILE A 155 -7.05 -13.94 9.33
C ILE A 155 -6.36 -14.12 10.69
N GLN A 156 -6.82 -13.42 11.71
CA GLN A 156 -6.26 -13.49 13.07
C GLN A 156 -6.27 -14.90 13.67
N SER A 157 -7.31 -15.69 13.39
CA SER A 157 -7.40 -17.09 13.82
C SER A 157 -6.63 -18.10 12.97
N GLY A 158 -6.03 -17.64 11.84
CA GLY A 158 -5.39 -18.52 10.86
C GLY A 158 -6.35 -19.28 9.95
N LEU A 159 -7.67 -19.10 10.12
CA LEU A 159 -8.69 -19.78 9.31
C LEU A 159 -8.58 -19.35 7.83
N MET A 160 -8.41 -18.05 7.56
CA MET A 160 -8.25 -17.53 6.20
C MET A 160 -7.08 -18.20 5.48
N GLY A 161 -5.90 -18.32 6.13
CA GLY A 161 -4.73 -18.96 5.55
C GLY A 161 -4.96 -20.43 5.18
N ARG A 162 -5.82 -21.13 5.91
CA ARG A 162 -6.22 -22.50 5.56
C ARG A 162 -7.21 -22.53 4.40
N MET A 163 -8.19 -21.62 4.40
CA MET A 163 -9.24 -21.56 3.39
C MET A 163 -8.72 -21.20 2.00
N ILE A 164 -7.76 -20.29 1.90
CA ILE A 164 -7.19 -19.87 0.61
C ILE A 164 -6.29 -20.95 -0.04
N ARG A 165 -5.97 -22.05 0.65
CA ARG A 165 -5.32 -23.21 0.03
C ARG A 165 -6.25 -23.91 -0.98
N ASN A 166 -7.55 -23.80 -0.76
CA ASN A 166 -8.56 -24.29 -1.73
C ASN A 166 -8.74 -23.22 -2.83
N ASP A 167 -8.66 -23.64 -4.10
CA ASP A 167 -8.70 -22.72 -5.25
C ASP A 167 -10.03 -21.98 -5.38
N ALA A 168 -11.16 -22.64 -5.10
CA ALA A 168 -12.47 -21.99 -5.17
C ALA A 168 -12.61 -20.88 -4.13
N THR A 169 -12.14 -21.10 -2.90
CA THR A 169 -12.15 -20.10 -1.84
C THR A 169 -11.20 -18.97 -2.14
N ALA A 170 -10.01 -19.26 -2.65
CA ALA A 170 -9.03 -18.27 -3.07
C ALA A 170 -9.58 -17.38 -4.20
N ALA A 171 -10.21 -18.00 -5.21
CA ALA A 171 -10.84 -17.27 -6.30
C ALA A 171 -12.00 -16.38 -5.81
N PHE A 172 -12.81 -16.87 -4.87
CA PHE A 172 -13.87 -16.05 -4.25
C PHE A 172 -13.28 -14.83 -3.52
N PHE A 173 -12.21 -15.04 -2.74
CA PHE A 173 -11.53 -13.95 -2.04
C PHE A 173 -10.91 -12.95 -3.02
N ALA A 174 -10.19 -13.41 -4.05
CA ALA A 174 -9.63 -12.54 -5.09
C ALA A 174 -10.70 -11.71 -5.81
N LYS A 175 -11.87 -12.31 -6.11
CA LYS A 175 -13.00 -11.58 -6.68
C LYS A 175 -13.52 -10.47 -5.78
N SER A 176 -13.41 -10.63 -4.45
CA SER A 176 -13.94 -9.65 -3.49
C SER A 176 -13.12 -8.36 -3.42
N VAL A 177 -11.86 -8.40 -3.84
CA VAL A 177 -10.96 -7.23 -3.86
C VAL A 177 -10.91 -6.53 -5.23
N MET A 178 -11.45 -7.14 -6.28
CA MET A 178 -11.53 -6.55 -7.63
C MET A 178 -12.85 -5.82 -7.85
N GLY A 179 -12.85 -4.90 -8.82
CA GLY A 179 -14.05 -4.19 -9.27
C GLY A 179 -15.00 -5.05 -10.11
N ASP A 180 -15.71 -4.40 -11.04
CA ASP A 180 -16.67 -5.10 -11.92
C ASP A 180 -15.96 -6.03 -12.92
N GLU A 181 -14.80 -5.62 -13.43
CA GLU A 181 -13.98 -6.41 -14.32
C GLU A 181 -13.03 -7.30 -13.52
N LYS A 182 -13.08 -8.61 -13.77
CA LYS A 182 -12.33 -9.61 -13.01
C LYS A 182 -11.45 -10.39 -13.99
N PHE A 183 -10.29 -9.82 -14.28
CA PHE A 183 -9.32 -10.47 -15.16
C PHE A 183 -8.68 -11.66 -14.44
N PRO A 184 -8.73 -12.87 -15.05
CA PRO A 184 -8.14 -14.07 -14.45
C PRO A 184 -6.69 -13.88 -14.03
N GLU A 185 -5.89 -13.22 -14.84
CA GLU A 185 -4.45 -12.99 -14.62
C GLU A 185 -4.19 -12.14 -13.35
N MET A 186 -5.03 -11.12 -13.08
CA MET A 186 -4.94 -10.32 -11.85
C MET A 186 -5.32 -11.14 -10.62
N MET A 187 -6.37 -11.97 -10.76
CA MET A 187 -6.82 -12.82 -9.67
C MET A 187 -5.77 -13.87 -9.30
N GLU A 188 -5.17 -14.52 -10.31
CA GLU A 188 -4.11 -15.49 -10.11
C GLU A 188 -2.87 -14.85 -9.46
N ALA A 189 -2.45 -13.68 -9.94
CA ALA A 189 -1.33 -12.94 -9.35
C ALA A 189 -1.60 -12.59 -7.88
N PHE A 190 -2.79 -12.08 -7.57
CA PHE A 190 -3.20 -11.77 -6.20
C PHE A 190 -3.18 -13.01 -5.30
N ILE A 191 -3.76 -14.13 -5.76
CA ILE A 191 -3.81 -15.39 -5.01
C ILE A 191 -2.39 -15.91 -4.74
N GLU A 192 -1.52 -15.86 -5.74
CA GLU A 192 -0.15 -16.33 -5.62
C GLU A 192 0.63 -15.55 -4.57
N ILE A 193 0.57 -14.21 -4.60
CA ILE A 193 1.25 -13.34 -3.62
C ILE A 193 0.67 -13.58 -2.23
N PHE A 194 -0.66 -13.59 -2.09
CA PHE A 194 -1.32 -13.75 -0.81
C PHE A 194 -1.01 -15.11 -0.15
N ARG A 195 -0.92 -16.19 -0.94
CA ARG A 195 -0.57 -17.54 -0.45
C ARG A 195 0.87 -17.66 0.04
N LYS A 196 1.79 -16.85 -0.48
CA LYS A 196 3.20 -16.84 -0.08
C LYS A 196 3.43 -16.13 1.26
N THR A 197 2.50 -15.24 1.67
CA THR A 197 2.63 -14.44 2.87
C THR A 197 2.24 -15.24 4.12
N ASP A 198 3.13 -15.32 5.11
CA ASP A 198 2.77 -15.81 6.45
C ASP A 198 1.96 -14.73 7.18
N LEU A 199 0.67 -14.98 7.36
CA LEU A 199 -0.26 -14.01 7.94
C LEU A 199 -0.17 -13.91 9.47
N GLN A 200 0.37 -14.93 10.17
CA GLN A 200 0.33 -14.98 11.63
C GLN A 200 1.21 -13.90 12.28
N PRO A 201 2.45 -13.67 11.85
CA PRO A 201 3.26 -12.59 12.38
C PRO A 201 2.66 -11.18 12.12
N LEU A 202 1.75 -11.07 11.15
CA LEU A 202 1.13 -9.81 10.74
C LEU A 202 -0.15 -9.46 11.54
N VAL A 203 -0.61 -10.32 12.45
CA VAL A 203 -1.81 -10.07 13.26
C VAL A 203 -1.77 -8.73 14.02
N PRO A 204 -0.63 -8.27 14.58
CA PRO A 204 -0.59 -6.97 15.27
C PRO A 204 -0.98 -5.78 14.40
N ILE A 205 -0.60 -5.76 13.10
CA ILE A 205 -1.00 -4.66 12.21
C ILE A 205 -2.50 -4.68 11.89
N LEU A 206 -3.13 -5.87 11.80
CA LEU A 206 -4.59 -5.97 11.67
C LEU A 206 -5.31 -5.41 12.90
N THR A 207 -4.73 -5.59 14.08
CA THR A 207 -5.25 -5.00 15.31
C THR A 207 -5.16 -3.46 15.26
N ALA A 208 -4.07 -2.93 14.72
CA ALA A 208 -3.92 -1.48 14.52
C ALA A 208 -4.98 -0.91 13.56
N PHE A 209 -5.31 -1.62 12.47
CA PHE A 209 -6.36 -1.20 11.53
C PHE A 209 -7.73 -1.01 12.16
N VAL A 210 -8.02 -1.77 13.24
CA VAL A 210 -9.31 -1.71 13.94
C VAL A 210 -9.29 -0.71 15.10
N LYS A 211 -8.15 -0.60 15.80
CA LYS A 211 -8.05 0.16 17.06
C LYS A 211 -7.54 1.59 16.92
N GLU A 212 -6.74 1.85 15.89
CA GLU A 212 -6.18 3.18 15.67
C GLU A 212 -7.13 4.03 14.84
N ASP A 213 -7.28 5.31 15.21
CA ASP A 213 -8.10 6.29 14.48
C ASP A 213 -7.35 7.64 14.43
N ARG A 214 -7.09 8.12 13.22
CA ARG A 214 -6.39 9.38 12.94
C ARG A 214 -7.22 10.37 12.14
N TYR A 215 -8.50 10.11 11.93
CA TYR A 215 -9.35 11.04 11.15
C TYR A 215 -9.38 12.44 11.75
N SER A 216 -9.38 12.58 13.07
CA SER A 216 -9.33 13.89 13.74
C SER A 216 -7.99 14.63 13.61
N GLN A 217 -6.93 13.94 13.18
CA GLN A 217 -5.57 14.47 13.07
C GLN A 217 -5.16 14.78 11.63
N LEU A 218 -6.00 14.48 10.64
CA LEU A 218 -5.69 14.65 9.21
C LEU A 218 -5.33 16.09 8.84
N GLY A 219 -5.85 17.08 9.58
CA GLY A 219 -5.50 18.49 9.41
C GLY A 219 -4.03 18.83 9.67
N ASN A 220 -3.27 17.92 10.29
CA ASN A 220 -1.81 18.06 10.50
C ASN A 220 -1.00 17.72 9.24
N ILE A 221 -1.61 17.11 8.23
CA ILE A 221 -0.95 16.78 6.97
C ILE A 221 -0.88 18.05 6.12
N THR A 222 0.33 18.53 5.90
CA THR A 222 0.60 19.77 5.14
C THR A 222 1.13 19.53 3.74
N LEU A 223 1.56 18.30 3.42
CA LEU A 223 2.02 17.94 2.09
C LEU A 223 0.85 17.83 1.11
N PRO A 224 1.04 18.20 -0.16
CA PRO A 224 0.07 17.92 -1.21
C PRO A 224 -0.30 16.44 -1.26
N CYS A 225 -1.61 16.14 -1.17
CA CYS A 225 -2.11 14.77 -1.17
C CYS A 225 -3.10 14.56 -2.33
N ARG A 226 -2.90 13.47 -3.06
CA ARG A 226 -3.84 12.97 -4.04
C ARG A 226 -4.44 11.67 -3.54
N ILE A 227 -5.76 11.60 -3.48
CA ILE A 227 -6.49 10.46 -2.94
C ILE A 227 -7.19 9.77 -4.11
N VAL A 228 -7.00 8.45 -4.22
CA VAL A 228 -7.54 7.65 -5.32
C VAL A 228 -8.30 6.46 -4.78
N VAL A 229 -9.52 6.22 -5.28
CA VAL A 229 -10.36 5.12 -4.83
C VAL A 229 -11.16 4.51 -5.98
N GLY A 230 -11.31 3.19 -5.98
CA GLY A 230 -12.27 2.49 -6.83
C GLY A 230 -13.68 2.55 -6.23
N GLU A 231 -14.68 2.91 -7.03
CA GLU A 231 -16.07 3.01 -6.53
C GLU A 231 -16.65 1.66 -6.07
N LYS A 232 -16.04 0.55 -6.50
CA LYS A 232 -16.41 -0.81 -6.12
C LYS A 232 -15.51 -1.42 -5.04
N ASP A 233 -14.64 -0.62 -4.42
CA ASP A 233 -13.78 -1.08 -3.34
C ASP A 233 -14.62 -1.48 -2.12
N LYS A 234 -14.56 -2.78 -1.78
CA LYS A 234 -15.24 -3.37 -0.63
C LYS A 234 -14.30 -3.59 0.55
N THR A 235 -13.00 -3.50 0.33
CA THR A 235 -11.98 -3.67 1.37
C THR A 235 -11.81 -2.37 2.15
N THR A 236 -11.61 -1.26 1.44
CA THR A 236 -11.61 0.09 2.01
C THR A 236 -12.64 0.94 1.27
N PRO A 237 -13.93 0.82 1.64
CA PRO A 237 -15.01 1.47 0.92
C PRO A 237 -14.82 2.99 0.75
N PRO A 238 -15.35 3.59 -0.34
CA PRO A 238 -15.08 4.98 -0.72
C PRO A 238 -15.30 6.02 0.37
N PHE A 239 -16.19 5.78 1.33
CA PHE A 239 -16.43 6.73 2.42
C PHE A 239 -15.16 6.98 3.29
N HIS A 240 -14.22 6.02 3.36
CA HIS A 240 -12.94 6.24 4.03
C HIS A 240 -12.13 7.33 3.33
N THR A 241 -12.08 7.28 1.98
CA THR A 241 -11.37 8.28 1.19
C THR A 241 -12.10 9.63 1.14
N ASP A 242 -13.43 9.63 1.30
CA ASP A 242 -14.20 10.87 1.48
C ASP A 242 -13.77 11.58 2.76
N TRP A 243 -13.70 10.86 3.87
CA TRP A 243 -13.22 11.42 5.14
C TRP A 243 -11.74 11.84 5.10
N LEU A 244 -10.89 11.13 4.32
CA LEU A 244 -9.53 11.58 4.09
C LEU A 244 -9.52 12.92 3.35
N HIS A 245 -10.33 13.06 2.30
CA HIS A 245 -10.41 14.29 1.52
C HIS A 245 -10.99 15.46 2.32
N GLU A 246 -12.00 15.20 3.13
CA GLU A 246 -12.58 16.20 4.03
C GLU A 246 -11.58 16.68 5.09
N GLY A 247 -10.76 15.76 5.62
CA GLY A 247 -9.79 16.06 6.69
C GLY A 247 -8.46 16.63 6.21
N ILE A 248 -7.98 16.29 5.02
CA ILE A 248 -6.69 16.75 4.47
C ILE A 248 -6.92 17.99 3.60
N LYS A 249 -6.58 19.16 4.12
CA LYS A 249 -6.76 20.42 3.39
C LYS A 249 -5.97 20.45 2.07
N GLY A 250 -6.62 20.86 1.01
CA GLY A 250 -5.98 20.99 -0.31
C GLY A 250 -5.73 19.66 -1.02
N SER A 251 -6.18 18.53 -0.47
CA SER A 251 -6.13 17.25 -1.16
C SER A 251 -7.07 17.23 -2.37
N THR A 252 -6.81 16.35 -3.32
CA THR A 252 -7.72 16.03 -4.42
C THR A 252 -8.24 14.61 -4.25
N LEU A 253 -9.48 14.34 -4.67
CA LEU A 253 -10.07 13.00 -4.65
C LEU A 253 -10.45 12.55 -6.06
N ARG A 254 -9.86 11.43 -6.49
CA ARG A 254 -10.19 10.78 -7.76
C ARG A 254 -10.95 9.48 -7.48
N ARG A 255 -12.21 9.43 -7.90
CA ARG A 255 -13.01 8.20 -7.87
C ARG A 255 -12.96 7.54 -9.23
N ILE A 256 -12.69 6.24 -9.26
CA ILE A 256 -12.56 5.48 -10.51
C ILE A 256 -13.77 4.54 -10.62
N PRO A 257 -14.68 4.82 -11.58
CA PRO A 257 -15.87 4.00 -11.76
C PRO A 257 -15.53 2.54 -12.07
N ARG A 258 -16.32 1.61 -11.56
CA ARG A 258 -16.24 0.18 -11.81
C ARG A 258 -14.97 -0.52 -11.30
N ARG A 259 -13.99 0.19 -10.72
CA ARG A 259 -12.74 -0.36 -10.17
C ARG A 259 -12.89 -0.68 -8.68
N GLY A 260 -12.12 -1.70 -8.23
CA GLY A 260 -12.10 -2.18 -6.85
C GLY A 260 -10.90 -1.68 -6.05
N HIS A 261 -10.33 -2.58 -5.27
CA HIS A 261 -9.24 -2.28 -4.34
C HIS A 261 -7.85 -2.26 -5.00
N MET A 262 -7.65 -3.03 -6.08
CA MET A 262 -6.33 -3.24 -6.71
C MET A 262 -6.06 -2.25 -7.84
N LEU A 263 -6.12 -0.95 -7.55
CA LEU A 263 -6.02 0.11 -8.55
C LEU A 263 -4.67 0.17 -9.28
N ASN A 264 -3.60 -0.33 -8.66
CA ASN A 264 -2.28 -0.51 -9.30
C ASN A 264 -2.33 -1.47 -10.50
N TRP A 265 -3.34 -2.32 -10.57
CA TRP A 265 -3.59 -3.24 -11.67
C TRP A 265 -4.84 -2.87 -12.48
N GLU A 266 -5.91 -2.43 -11.80
CA GLU A 266 -7.21 -2.16 -12.42
C GLU A 266 -7.26 -0.80 -13.15
N ALA A 267 -6.40 0.16 -12.78
CA ALA A 267 -6.36 1.50 -13.37
C ALA A 267 -4.94 2.11 -13.32
N PRO A 268 -3.91 1.41 -13.83
CA PRO A 268 -2.51 1.83 -13.67
C PRO A 268 -2.23 3.19 -14.30
N GLU A 269 -2.80 3.50 -15.47
CA GLU A 269 -2.57 4.77 -16.16
C GLU A 269 -3.10 5.95 -15.31
N ILE A 270 -4.30 5.82 -14.72
CA ILE A 270 -4.86 6.88 -13.87
C ILE A 270 -3.98 7.08 -12.64
N LEU A 271 -3.49 6.01 -12.03
CA LEU A 271 -2.62 6.10 -10.87
C LEU A 271 -1.30 6.78 -11.21
N VAL A 272 -0.70 6.45 -12.35
CA VAL A 272 0.52 7.09 -12.83
C VAL A 272 0.29 8.58 -13.07
N ASP A 273 -0.83 8.98 -13.69
CA ASP A 273 -1.16 10.40 -13.93
C ASP A 273 -1.32 11.16 -12.61
N GLU A 274 -1.92 10.56 -11.57
CA GLU A 274 -2.01 11.18 -10.24
C GLU A 274 -0.64 11.32 -9.56
N ILE A 275 0.30 10.41 -9.80
CA ILE A 275 1.68 10.51 -9.32
C ILE A 275 2.41 11.64 -10.05
N VAL A 276 2.35 11.65 -11.38
CA VAL A 276 3.01 12.65 -12.24
C VAL A 276 2.54 14.07 -11.92
N ALA A 277 1.28 14.25 -11.56
CA ALA A 277 0.73 15.57 -11.21
C ALA A 277 1.27 16.15 -9.89
N LEU A 278 2.10 15.40 -9.13
CA LEU A 278 2.84 15.88 -7.94
C LEU A 278 4.32 16.18 -8.23
N ALA A 279 4.79 15.95 -9.45
CA ALA A 279 6.20 16.08 -9.84
C ALA A 279 6.68 17.52 -9.98
#